data_f182e2985e0d19cc2249df584d4de706
#
_entry.id   f182e2985e0d19cc2249df584d4de706
#
_cell.length_a   1.000
_cell.length_b   1.000
_cell.length_c   1.000
_cell.angle_alpha   90.00
_cell.angle_beta   90.00
_cell.angle_gamma   90.00
#
_symmetry.space_group_name_H-M   'P 1'
#
loop_
_entity.id
_entity.type
_entity.pdbx_description
1 polymer ?
#
loop_
_entity_poly.entity_id
_entity_poly.type
_entity_poly.pdbx_seq_one_letter_code
_entity_poly.pdbx_strand_id
1 'polypeptide(L)'
;MRIFLAVLAAMGLVVTPATSATADQSRSSPDAAGALLAAFDDHALVAESSPDVGSFLLDLVRDPRLPGKVNDIAVECGNSLYQPVLDAYIAGADIPIADVRPVWRNTTQPSCGFSTFYEQLFPLVRQVNTTLPASRRIRVLACDPPVDWSRIHHPADFTPFEERDPAIVSVLKTQVLQKHRKALLLFGLGHLTHNTGSAVGRLEQEYPGSAFVVADHRGFLKDNARLESRLGSWPSLTTLKNSWLGQLDASYFPLDRDFPPGTKGFPGVDAYLYEGPAGTLLREPISARTVLDTDFLTEMRRRATALEAPPGSLEWPEFFLQRERDSGVLLGD
;
A
#
# COMPACT_ATOMS: atom_id res chain seq x y z
N MET A 1 -16.45 90.56 -19.80
CA MET A 1 -16.63 89.26 -20.49
C MET A 1 -15.28 88.58 -20.57
N ARG A 2 -14.96 87.73 -19.61
CA ARG A 2 -13.65 87.05 -19.47
C ARG A 2 -13.84 85.56 -19.74
N ILE A 3 -13.17 85.15 -20.78
CA ILE A 3 -13.19 83.73 -21.23
C ILE A 3 -12.09 83.01 -20.46
N PHE A 4 -12.46 81.98 -19.68
CA PHE A 4 -11.50 81.09 -19.06
C PHE A 4 -11.27 79.88 -19.98
N LEU A 5 -10.02 79.70 -20.43
CA LEU A 5 -9.54 78.54 -21.13
C LEU A 5 -9.17 77.50 -20.06
N ALA A 6 -9.82 76.31 -20.11
CA ALA A 6 -9.46 75.16 -19.33
C ALA A 6 -8.48 74.31 -20.15
N VAL A 7 -7.28 74.12 -19.60
CA VAL A 7 -6.27 73.20 -20.16
C VAL A 7 -6.52 71.79 -19.56
N LEU A 8 -6.90 70.82 -20.40
CA LEU A 8 -6.96 69.44 -20.01
C LEU A 8 -5.53 68.81 -20.15
N ALA A 9 -4.95 68.41 -19.01
CA ALA A 9 -3.74 67.60 -19.00
C ALA A 9 -4.14 66.16 -19.14
N ALA A 10 -3.79 65.51 -20.28
CA ALA A 10 -3.96 64.09 -20.48
C ALA A 10 -2.79 63.37 -19.80
N MET A 11 -3.06 62.68 -18.67
CA MET A 11 -2.14 61.72 -18.07
C MET A 11 -2.22 60.40 -18.84
N GLY A 12 -1.21 60.12 -19.64
CA GLY A 12 -1.04 58.79 -20.30
C GLY A 12 -0.68 57.73 -19.27
N LEU A 13 -1.57 56.78 -19.06
CA LEU A 13 -1.30 55.57 -18.29
C LEU A 13 -0.40 54.66 -19.12
N VAL A 14 0.86 54.56 -18.77
CA VAL A 14 1.77 53.55 -19.32
C VAL A 14 1.43 52.21 -18.68
N VAL A 15 0.66 51.36 -19.37
CA VAL A 15 0.44 49.96 -18.97
C VAL A 15 1.67 49.17 -19.41
N THR A 16 2.55 48.89 -18.48
CA THR A 16 3.60 47.87 -18.69
C THR A 16 2.95 46.49 -18.70
N PRO A 17 3.14 45.65 -19.74
CA PRO A 17 2.67 44.27 -19.71
C PRO A 17 3.47 43.52 -18.62
N ALA A 18 2.77 43.05 -17.60
CA ALA A 18 3.33 42.05 -16.68
C ALA A 18 3.61 40.79 -17.51
N THR A 19 4.86 40.53 -17.80
CA THR A 19 5.33 39.25 -18.30
C THR A 19 5.05 38.21 -17.19
N SER A 20 3.96 37.48 -17.34
CA SER A 20 3.72 36.26 -16.59
C SER A 20 4.87 35.30 -16.94
N ALA A 21 5.85 35.22 -16.05
CA ALA A 21 6.78 34.12 -16.08
C ALA A 21 5.97 32.83 -15.82
N THR A 22 5.54 32.17 -16.89
CA THR A 22 5.16 30.78 -16.84
C THR A 22 6.42 30.05 -16.42
N ALA A 23 6.51 29.74 -15.11
CA ALA A 23 7.49 28.79 -14.62
C ALA A 23 7.25 27.50 -15.40
N ASP A 24 8.22 27.18 -16.23
CA ASP A 24 8.31 25.92 -16.95
C ASP A 24 8.38 24.80 -15.90
N GLN A 25 7.21 24.25 -15.52
CA GLN A 25 7.07 23.08 -14.64
C GLN A 25 7.26 21.78 -15.39
N SER A 26 8.08 21.75 -16.43
CA SER A 26 8.57 20.52 -17.02
C SER A 26 9.80 19.97 -16.26
N ARG A 27 9.76 19.96 -14.94
CA ARG A 27 10.51 18.96 -14.18
C ARG A 27 9.70 17.68 -14.33
N SER A 28 10.11 16.79 -15.23
CA SER A 28 9.60 15.43 -15.28
C SER A 28 9.62 14.89 -13.86
N SER A 29 8.44 14.58 -13.31
CA SER A 29 8.35 13.85 -12.04
C SER A 29 9.25 12.64 -12.13
N PRO A 30 10.09 12.33 -11.15
CA PRO A 30 10.88 11.11 -11.16
C PRO A 30 9.94 9.95 -11.43
N ASP A 31 10.28 9.07 -12.37
CA ASP A 31 9.47 7.88 -12.68
C ASP A 31 9.62 6.87 -11.52
N ALA A 32 8.89 7.10 -10.42
CA ALA A 32 8.90 6.24 -9.24
C ALA A 32 8.50 4.80 -9.59
N ALA A 33 7.51 4.64 -10.47
CA ALA A 33 7.08 3.33 -10.96
C ALA A 33 8.22 2.65 -11.75
N GLY A 34 8.89 3.38 -12.65
CA GLY A 34 10.04 2.85 -13.39
C GLY A 34 11.20 2.47 -12.48
N ALA A 35 11.48 3.28 -11.46
CA ALA A 35 12.53 2.98 -10.48
C ALA A 35 12.20 1.72 -9.65
N LEU A 36 10.95 1.55 -9.22
CA LEU A 36 10.49 0.35 -8.54
C LEU A 36 10.56 -0.88 -9.45
N LEU A 37 10.11 -0.75 -10.70
CA LEU A 37 10.16 -1.84 -11.69
C LEU A 37 11.59 -2.23 -12.06
N ALA A 38 12.54 -1.30 -12.02
CA ALA A 38 13.95 -1.59 -12.27
C ALA A 38 14.56 -2.50 -11.20
N ALA A 39 14.07 -2.44 -9.93
CA ALA A 39 14.55 -3.32 -8.87
C ALA A 39 14.35 -4.82 -9.19
N PHE A 40 13.37 -5.15 -10.04
CA PHE A 40 13.19 -6.52 -10.51
C PHE A 40 14.32 -7.03 -11.44
N ASP A 41 15.21 -6.17 -11.92
CA ASP A 41 16.33 -6.65 -12.75
C ASP A 41 17.32 -7.46 -11.89
N ASP A 42 17.49 -7.08 -10.63
CA ASP A 42 18.43 -7.71 -9.70
C ASP A 42 17.75 -8.58 -8.62
N HIS A 43 16.45 -8.37 -8.35
CA HIS A 43 15.74 -9.04 -7.27
C HIS A 43 14.53 -9.86 -7.77
N ALA A 44 14.26 -10.96 -7.08
CA ALA A 44 13.06 -11.78 -7.36
C ALA A 44 11.82 -11.24 -6.65
N LEU A 45 12.00 -10.59 -5.52
CA LEU A 45 10.95 -10.01 -4.70
C LEU A 45 11.16 -8.50 -4.61
N VAL A 46 10.18 -7.72 -5.01
CA VAL A 46 10.14 -6.28 -4.72
C VAL A 46 8.96 -6.04 -3.80
N ALA A 47 9.24 -5.51 -2.64
CA ALA A 47 8.30 -5.42 -1.54
C ALA A 47 7.97 -3.95 -1.26
N GLU A 48 6.69 -3.63 -1.20
CA GLU A 48 6.19 -2.29 -0.89
C GLU A 48 5.23 -2.35 0.30
N SER A 49 5.38 -1.36 1.20
CA SER A 49 4.79 -1.40 2.52
C SER A 49 3.56 -0.57 2.66
N SER A 50 2.45 -0.70 2.55
CA SER A 50 1.21 0.05 2.82
C SER A 50 0.27 0.13 1.63
N PRO A 51 -0.26 -1.02 1.22
CA PRO A 51 -1.19 -1.07 0.09
C PRO A 51 -2.49 -0.27 0.32
N ASP A 52 -2.78 0.14 1.56
CA ASP A 52 -4.02 0.83 1.90
C ASP A 52 -3.95 2.36 1.78
N VAL A 53 -2.82 2.91 1.34
CA VAL A 53 -2.59 4.36 1.27
C VAL A 53 -2.18 4.78 -0.13
N GLY A 54 -2.91 5.74 -0.68
CA GLY A 54 -2.62 6.30 -2.00
C GLY A 54 -3.04 5.42 -3.18
N SER A 55 -2.95 5.98 -4.39
CA SER A 55 -3.30 5.29 -5.63
C SER A 55 -2.10 4.65 -6.34
N PHE A 56 -0.89 4.88 -5.83
CA PHE A 56 0.37 4.51 -6.50
C PHE A 56 0.42 3.04 -6.91
N LEU A 57 0.04 2.12 -6.00
CA LEU A 57 0.07 0.69 -6.30
C LEU A 57 -0.98 0.27 -7.33
N LEU A 58 -2.17 0.86 -7.29
CA LEU A 58 -3.18 0.59 -8.32
C LEU A 58 -2.74 1.13 -9.69
N ASP A 59 -2.08 2.29 -9.72
CA ASP A 59 -1.52 2.85 -10.95
C ASP A 59 -0.33 2.03 -11.44
N LEU A 60 0.51 1.51 -10.54
CA LEU A 60 1.57 0.57 -10.88
C LEU A 60 1.03 -0.72 -11.52
N VAL A 61 -0.11 -1.25 -11.02
CA VAL A 61 -0.77 -2.42 -11.65
C VAL A 61 -1.30 -2.10 -13.04
N ARG A 62 -1.70 -0.84 -13.31
CA ARG A 62 -2.09 -0.38 -14.65
C ARG A 62 -0.91 -0.12 -15.57
N ASP A 63 0.30 -0.01 -15.04
CA ASP A 63 1.49 0.28 -15.84
C ASP A 63 1.79 -0.87 -16.81
N PRO A 64 1.84 -0.60 -18.14
CA PRO A 64 2.06 -1.65 -19.14
C PRO A 64 3.43 -2.33 -19.04
N ARG A 65 4.36 -1.75 -18.27
CA ARG A 65 5.68 -2.34 -18.01
C ARG A 65 5.63 -3.46 -16.97
N LEU A 66 4.67 -3.42 -16.03
CA LEU A 66 4.58 -4.39 -14.92
C LEU A 66 4.49 -5.85 -15.40
N PRO A 67 3.61 -6.23 -16.37
CA PRO A 67 3.50 -7.63 -16.81
C PRO A 67 4.76 -8.19 -17.48
N GLY A 68 5.75 -7.35 -17.78
CA GLY A 68 7.07 -7.77 -18.29
C GLY A 68 8.11 -7.98 -17.20
N LYS A 69 7.81 -7.55 -15.98
CA LYS A 69 8.74 -7.57 -14.84
C LYS A 69 8.34 -8.57 -13.77
N VAL A 70 7.05 -8.81 -13.57
CA VAL A 70 6.53 -9.71 -12.53
C VAL A 70 5.68 -10.84 -13.10
N ASN A 71 5.65 -11.94 -12.37
CA ASN A 71 4.75 -13.04 -12.62
C ASN A 71 3.59 -13.06 -11.61
N ASP A 72 3.84 -12.57 -10.41
CA ASP A 72 2.93 -12.69 -9.29
C ASP A 72 2.83 -11.35 -8.52
N ILE A 73 1.64 -11.07 -7.97
CA ILE A 73 1.44 -10.09 -6.92
C ILE A 73 1.08 -10.88 -5.66
N ALA A 74 1.88 -10.80 -4.63
CA ALA A 74 1.63 -11.46 -3.36
C ALA A 74 1.02 -10.46 -2.37
N VAL A 75 -0.07 -10.85 -1.73
CA VAL A 75 -0.81 -9.97 -0.82
C VAL A 75 -0.86 -10.53 0.59
N GLU A 76 -0.63 -9.63 1.56
CA GLU A 76 -0.76 -9.94 2.98
C GLU A 76 -2.21 -10.27 3.34
N CYS A 77 -3.14 -9.44 2.89
CA CYS A 77 -4.57 -9.64 3.11
C CYS A 77 -5.15 -10.65 2.12
N GLY A 78 -4.65 -11.86 2.16
CA GLY A 78 -5.12 -12.93 1.31
C GLY A 78 -5.11 -14.27 2.06
N ASN A 79 -6.25 -14.73 2.54
CA ASN A 79 -6.36 -16.05 3.16
C ASN A 79 -6.11 -17.14 2.11
N SER A 80 -5.05 -17.90 2.29
CA SER A 80 -4.62 -18.92 1.32
C SER A 80 -5.59 -20.11 1.18
N LEU A 81 -6.51 -20.29 2.12
CA LEU A 81 -7.62 -21.25 1.97
C LEU A 81 -8.47 -20.98 0.72
N TYR A 82 -8.58 -19.72 0.32
CA TYR A 82 -9.37 -19.27 -0.84
C TYR A 82 -8.53 -19.08 -2.11
N GLN A 83 -7.25 -19.52 -2.13
CA GLN A 83 -6.42 -19.41 -3.33
C GLN A 83 -7.07 -20.00 -4.59
N PRO A 84 -7.76 -21.16 -4.56
CA PRO A 84 -8.38 -21.71 -5.77
C PRO A 84 -9.45 -20.81 -6.40
N VAL A 85 -10.29 -20.16 -5.59
CA VAL A 85 -11.31 -19.23 -6.10
C VAL A 85 -10.67 -17.94 -6.62
N LEU A 86 -9.63 -17.45 -5.97
CA LEU A 86 -8.86 -16.30 -6.43
C LEU A 86 -8.18 -16.59 -7.77
N ASP A 87 -7.51 -17.72 -7.92
CA ASP A 87 -6.87 -18.14 -9.17
C ASP A 87 -7.88 -18.21 -10.32
N ALA A 88 -9.04 -18.84 -10.10
CA ALA A 88 -10.09 -18.95 -11.10
C ALA A 88 -10.65 -17.58 -11.50
N TYR A 89 -10.89 -16.70 -10.52
CA TYR A 89 -11.36 -15.33 -10.77
C TYR A 89 -10.36 -14.51 -11.59
N ILE A 90 -9.10 -14.50 -11.18
CA ILE A 90 -8.02 -13.77 -11.86
C ILE A 90 -7.77 -14.32 -13.28
N ALA A 91 -7.96 -15.63 -13.48
CA ALA A 91 -7.87 -16.25 -14.80
C ALA A 91 -9.04 -15.92 -15.74
N GLY A 92 -10.12 -15.33 -15.22
CA GLY A 92 -11.25 -14.86 -16.02
C GLY A 92 -12.52 -15.71 -15.89
N ALA A 93 -12.60 -16.68 -14.96
CA ALA A 93 -13.83 -17.43 -14.70
C ALA A 93 -14.97 -16.48 -14.30
N ASP A 94 -16.21 -16.85 -14.65
CA ASP A 94 -17.41 -16.08 -14.30
C ASP A 94 -17.79 -16.30 -12.83
N ILE A 95 -17.01 -15.67 -11.95
CA ILE A 95 -17.18 -15.71 -10.50
C ILE A 95 -17.55 -14.30 -10.04
N PRO A 96 -18.68 -14.12 -9.33
CA PRO A 96 -19.03 -12.83 -8.74
C PRO A 96 -17.98 -12.38 -7.73
N ILE A 97 -17.68 -11.07 -7.68
CA ILE A 97 -16.73 -10.52 -6.71
C ILE A 97 -17.15 -10.81 -5.25
N ALA A 98 -18.42 -11.00 -5.01
CA ALA A 98 -18.94 -11.38 -3.70
C ALA A 98 -18.34 -12.72 -3.21
N ASP A 99 -18.15 -13.68 -4.12
CA ASP A 99 -17.58 -14.99 -3.81
C ASP A 99 -16.05 -14.93 -3.65
N VAL A 100 -15.42 -13.87 -4.11
CA VAL A 100 -13.98 -13.60 -3.94
C VAL A 100 -13.68 -12.84 -2.64
N ARG A 101 -14.65 -12.07 -2.09
CA ARG A 101 -14.47 -11.30 -0.85
C ARG A 101 -13.91 -12.11 0.33
N PRO A 102 -14.25 -13.39 0.53
CA PRO A 102 -13.65 -14.21 1.59
C PRO A 102 -12.11 -14.24 1.54
N VAL A 103 -11.49 -14.03 0.38
CA VAL A 103 -10.02 -13.96 0.25
C VAL A 103 -9.44 -12.93 1.21
N TRP A 104 -9.97 -11.71 1.24
CA TRP A 104 -9.43 -10.63 2.11
C TRP A 104 -10.24 -10.39 3.36
N ARG A 105 -11.50 -10.82 3.42
CA ARG A 105 -12.36 -10.68 4.60
C ARG A 105 -12.17 -11.76 5.66
N ASN A 106 -11.65 -12.93 5.25
CA ASN A 106 -11.46 -14.08 6.13
C ASN A 106 -9.99 -14.31 6.50
N THR A 107 -9.18 -13.25 6.48
CA THR A 107 -7.79 -13.30 6.92
C THR A 107 -7.69 -13.36 8.46
N THR A 108 -6.49 -13.56 8.94
CA THR A 108 -6.19 -13.48 10.37
C THR A 108 -6.20 -12.03 10.89
N GLN A 109 -6.11 -11.04 10.00
CA GLN A 109 -6.15 -9.62 10.34
C GLN A 109 -7.52 -8.99 10.08
N PRO A 110 -8.22 -8.51 11.12
CA PRO A 110 -9.54 -7.89 10.98
C PRO A 110 -9.57 -6.68 10.06
N SER A 111 -8.49 -5.87 10.04
CA SER A 111 -8.37 -4.67 9.21
C SER A 111 -8.50 -4.97 7.70
N CYS A 112 -8.01 -6.12 7.26
CA CYS A 112 -8.08 -6.54 5.86
C CYS A 112 -9.53 -6.54 5.33
N GLY A 113 -10.49 -6.97 6.15
CA GLY A 113 -11.90 -7.06 5.77
C GLY A 113 -12.56 -5.70 5.50
N PHE A 114 -11.96 -4.62 5.97
CA PHE A 114 -12.43 -3.25 5.79
C PHE A 114 -11.67 -2.48 4.70
N SER A 115 -10.64 -3.09 4.10
CA SER A 115 -9.85 -2.44 3.06
C SER A 115 -10.61 -2.37 1.74
N THR A 116 -10.71 -1.16 1.17
CA THR A 116 -11.24 -0.92 -0.18
C THR A 116 -10.20 -1.23 -1.26
N PHE A 117 -8.93 -1.25 -0.91
CA PHE A 117 -7.85 -1.55 -1.84
C PHE A 117 -8.03 -2.92 -2.52
N TYR A 118 -8.34 -3.98 -1.76
CA TYR A 118 -8.52 -5.32 -2.32
C TYR A 118 -9.78 -5.46 -3.16
N GLU A 119 -10.83 -4.69 -2.85
CA GLU A 119 -12.02 -4.60 -3.69
C GLU A 119 -11.72 -4.02 -5.09
N GLN A 120 -10.64 -3.21 -5.20
CA GLN A 120 -10.17 -2.64 -6.46
C GLN A 120 -9.07 -3.49 -7.10
N LEU A 121 -8.11 -3.97 -6.32
CA LEU A 121 -6.93 -4.68 -6.82
C LEU A 121 -7.31 -5.94 -7.63
N PHE A 122 -8.14 -6.82 -7.08
CA PHE A 122 -8.43 -8.10 -7.74
C PHE A 122 -9.19 -7.92 -9.07
N PRO A 123 -10.24 -7.09 -9.15
CA PRO A 123 -10.85 -6.76 -10.45
C PRO A 123 -9.87 -6.10 -11.42
N LEU A 124 -8.99 -5.24 -10.94
CA LEU A 124 -7.99 -4.57 -11.78
C LEU A 124 -7.00 -5.56 -12.39
N VAL A 125 -6.42 -6.46 -11.59
CA VAL A 125 -5.50 -7.50 -12.09
C VAL A 125 -6.21 -8.40 -13.11
N ARG A 126 -7.46 -8.81 -12.83
CA ARG A 126 -8.29 -9.55 -13.78
C ARG A 126 -8.46 -8.78 -15.09
N GLN A 127 -8.79 -7.49 -15.02
CA GLN A 127 -8.94 -6.63 -16.20
C GLN A 127 -7.65 -6.51 -17.00
N VAL A 128 -6.52 -6.26 -16.35
CA VAL A 128 -5.19 -6.21 -17.00
C VAL A 128 -4.90 -7.52 -17.71
N ASN A 129 -5.17 -8.65 -17.08
CA ASN A 129 -4.94 -9.96 -17.65
C ASN A 129 -5.77 -10.24 -18.92
N THR A 130 -6.92 -9.59 -19.12
CA THR A 130 -7.71 -9.76 -20.36
C THR A 130 -6.97 -9.24 -21.60
N THR A 131 -6.06 -8.30 -21.43
CA THR A 131 -5.27 -7.70 -22.52
C THR A 131 -3.93 -8.43 -22.77
N LEU A 132 -3.59 -9.41 -21.91
CA LEU A 132 -2.28 -10.05 -21.93
C LEU A 132 -2.36 -11.49 -22.50
N PRO A 133 -1.31 -11.91 -23.24
CA PRO A 133 -1.15 -13.32 -23.61
C PRO A 133 -0.97 -14.15 -22.31
N ALA A 134 -1.40 -15.40 -22.35
CA ALA A 134 -1.40 -16.29 -21.18
C ALA A 134 -0.05 -16.37 -20.45
N SER A 135 1.06 -16.33 -21.22
CA SER A 135 2.43 -16.37 -20.66
C SER A 135 2.85 -15.12 -19.88
N ARG A 136 2.12 -14.03 -19.99
CA ARG A 136 2.42 -12.75 -19.31
C ARG A 136 1.36 -12.35 -18.28
N ARG A 137 0.34 -13.19 -18.09
CA ARG A 137 -0.70 -12.93 -17.10
C ARG A 137 -0.12 -12.96 -15.70
N ILE A 138 -0.55 -12.00 -14.89
CA ILE A 138 -0.16 -11.86 -13.50
C ILE A 138 -1.09 -12.73 -12.64
N ARG A 139 -0.51 -13.54 -11.76
CA ARG A 139 -1.24 -14.28 -10.73
C ARG A 139 -1.26 -13.48 -9.43
N VAL A 140 -2.29 -13.62 -8.62
CA VAL A 140 -2.33 -13.09 -7.25
C VAL A 140 -2.15 -14.23 -6.26
N LEU A 141 -1.21 -14.08 -5.33
CA LEU A 141 -0.91 -15.05 -4.29
C LEU A 141 -1.45 -14.56 -2.95
N ALA A 142 -2.32 -15.34 -2.35
CA ALA A 142 -2.83 -15.13 -1.01
C ALA A 142 -1.82 -15.70 0.00
N CYS A 143 -1.28 -14.86 0.89
CA CYS A 143 -0.15 -15.24 1.76
C CYS A 143 -0.50 -15.34 3.25
N ASP A 144 -1.72 -14.98 3.65
CA ASP A 144 -2.19 -15.15 5.02
C ASP A 144 -2.46 -16.65 5.31
N PRO A 145 -2.31 -17.12 6.56
CA PRO A 145 -2.62 -18.49 6.96
C PRO A 145 -4.00 -18.96 6.51
N PRO A 146 -4.18 -20.27 6.21
CA PRO A 146 -5.46 -20.82 5.71
C PRO A 146 -6.48 -21.01 6.83
N VAL A 147 -6.85 -19.92 7.52
CA VAL A 147 -7.81 -19.98 8.62
C VAL A 147 -9.22 -20.24 8.10
N ASP A 148 -9.85 -21.28 8.64
CA ASP A 148 -11.27 -21.56 8.47
C ASP A 148 -12.05 -21.02 9.69
N TRP A 149 -12.60 -19.83 9.58
CA TRP A 149 -13.31 -19.17 10.66
C TRP A 149 -14.56 -19.94 11.15
N SER A 150 -15.12 -20.83 10.35
CA SER A 150 -16.23 -21.70 10.77
C SER A 150 -15.83 -22.69 11.86
N ARG A 151 -14.52 -22.94 12.01
CA ARG A 151 -13.94 -23.88 12.97
C ARG A 151 -13.31 -23.20 14.18
N ILE A 152 -13.32 -21.85 14.22
CA ILE A 152 -12.78 -21.06 15.34
C ILE A 152 -13.92 -20.72 16.29
N HIS A 153 -13.90 -21.32 17.49
CA HIS A 153 -14.91 -21.16 18.52
C HIS A 153 -14.34 -20.59 19.82
N HIS A 154 -13.02 -20.71 20.03
CA HIS A 154 -12.28 -20.19 21.20
C HIS A 154 -10.84 -19.82 20.80
N PRO A 155 -10.13 -19.03 21.62
CA PRO A 155 -8.78 -18.57 21.32
C PRO A 155 -7.80 -19.71 20.96
N ALA A 156 -7.90 -20.86 21.63
CA ALA A 156 -7.03 -21.99 21.37
C ALA A 156 -7.13 -22.55 19.93
N ASP A 157 -8.29 -22.42 19.28
CA ASP A 157 -8.48 -22.85 17.91
C ASP A 157 -7.74 -21.92 16.92
N PHE A 158 -7.52 -20.65 17.33
CA PHE A 158 -6.86 -19.63 16.51
C PHE A 158 -5.33 -19.63 16.67
N THR A 159 -4.80 -20.09 17.79
CA THR A 159 -3.37 -20.09 18.10
C THR A 159 -2.47 -20.59 16.97
N PRO A 160 -2.83 -21.64 16.17
CA PRO A 160 -2.00 -22.07 15.04
C PRO A 160 -1.82 -21.03 13.91
N PHE A 161 -2.63 -19.98 13.89
CA PHE A 161 -2.67 -18.95 12.84
C PHE A 161 -2.13 -17.59 13.30
N GLU A 162 -1.77 -17.44 14.57
CA GLU A 162 -1.27 -16.17 15.14
C GLU A 162 0.06 -15.75 14.51
N GLU A 163 0.98 -16.71 14.30
CA GLU A 163 2.23 -16.46 13.62
C GLU A 163 2.04 -16.54 12.10
N ARG A 164 2.03 -15.39 11.43
CA ARG A 164 1.71 -15.30 10.00
C ARG A 164 2.93 -15.51 9.10
N ASP A 165 4.11 -15.08 9.56
CA ASP A 165 5.36 -15.15 8.78
C ASP A 165 5.70 -16.55 8.26
N PRO A 166 5.52 -17.66 8.99
CA PRO A 166 5.74 -19.00 8.46
C PRO A 166 4.89 -19.32 7.22
N ALA A 167 3.62 -18.88 7.19
CA ALA A 167 2.74 -19.07 6.03
C ALA A 167 3.20 -18.22 4.85
N ILE A 168 3.52 -16.96 5.08
CA ILE A 168 4.08 -16.04 4.07
C ILE A 168 5.35 -16.62 3.46
N VAL A 169 6.30 -17.04 4.30
CA VAL A 169 7.56 -17.68 3.86
C VAL A 169 7.28 -18.90 3.01
N SER A 170 6.38 -19.78 3.45
CA SER A 170 6.02 -21.00 2.71
C SER A 170 5.49 -20.69 1.32
N VAL A 171 4.56 -19.73 1.20
CA VAL A 171 3.98 -19.33 -0.10
C VAL A 171 5.05 -18.72 -0.99
N LEU A 172 5.79 -17.72 -0.53
CA LEU A 172 6.81 -17.04 -1.34
C LEU A 172 7.93 -17.99 -1.76
N LYS A 173 8.39 -18.87 -0.86
CA LYS A 173 9.40 -19.87 -1.18
C LYS A 173 8.92 -20.83 -2.26
N THR A 174 7.75 -21.45 -2.06
CA THR A 174 7.28 -22.54 -2.93
C THR A 174 6.64 -22.07 -4.22
N GLN A 175 6.01 -20.90 -4.24
CA GLN A 175 5.30 -20.39 -5.40
C GLN A 175 6.13 -19.42 -6.24
N VAL A 176 7.11 -18.74 -5.65
CA VAL A 176 7.92 -17.72 -6.33
C VAL A 176 9.37 -18.19 -6.47
N LEU A 177 10.13 -18.27 -5.36
CA LEU A 177 11.58 -18.45 -5.41
C LEU A 177 11.99 -19.79 -5.99
N GLN A 178 11.41 -20.90 -5.54
CA GLN A 178 11.70 -22.25 -6.08
C GLN A 178 11.27 -22.43 -7.54
N LYS A 179 10.37 -21.58 -8.03
CA LYS A 179 9.92 -21.59 -9.43
C LYS A 179 10.65 -20.55 -10.29
N HIS A 180 11.65 -19.88 -9.75
CA HIS A 180 12.39 -18.82 -10.42
C HIS A 180 11.46 -17.72 -11.00
N ARG A 181 10.41 -17.38 -10.26
CA ARG A 181 9.44 -16.34 -10.61
C ARG A 181 9.80 -15.04 -9.90
N LYS A 182 9.17 -13.93 -10.32
CA LYS A 182 9.30 -12.62 -9.68
C LYS A 182 7.94 -12.18 -9.14
N ALA A 183 7.95 -11.62 -7.93
CA ALA A 183 6.71 -11.17 -7.28
C ALA A 183 6.83 -9.76 -6.69
N LEU A 184 5.78 -8.96 -6.91
CA LEU A 184 5.53 -7.74 -6.16
C LEU A 184 4.82 -8.13 -4.84
N LEU A 185 5.40 -7.75 -3.70
CA LEU A 185 4.85 -8.04 -2.38
C LEU A 185 4.14 -6.79 -1.84
N LEU A 186 2.89 -6.94 -1.44
CA LEU A 186 2.05 -5.89 -0.86
C LEU A 186 1.70 -6.28 0.58
N PHE A 187 2.57 -5.93 1.52
CA PHE A 187 2.47 -6.33 2.92
C PHE A 187 2.74 -5.16 3.87
N GLY A 188 2.30 -5.30 5.11
CA GLY A 188 2.76 -4.44 6.18
C GLY A 188 4.27 -4.55 6.39
N LEU A 189 4.93 -3.42 6.67
CA LEU A 189 6.39 -3.32 6.79
C LEU A 189 7.00 -4.33 7.77
N GLY A 190 6.25 -4.73 8.81
CA GLY A 190 6.72 -5.72 9.80
C GLY A 190 7.17 -7.04 9.18
N HIS A 191 6.53 -7.46 8.08
CA HIS A 191 6.84 -8.69 7.35
C HIS A 191 7.98 -8.53 6.33
N LEU A 192 8.33 -7.28 5.99
CA LEU A 192 9.16 -6.97 4.82
C LEU A 192 10.61 -6.64 5.13
N THR A 193 10.94 -6.18 6.33
CA THR A 193 12.31 -5.73 6.63
C THR A 193 13.35 -6.85 6.47
N HIS A 194 14.60 -6.50 6.17
CA HIS A 194 15.73 -7.47 6.12
C HIS A 194 16.10 -8.07 7.49
N ASN A 195 15.34 -7.76 8.54
CA ASN A 195 15.56 -8.32 9.86
C ASN A 195 15.18 -9.81 9.88
N THR A 196 15.99 -10.64 10.50
CA THR A 196 15.80 -12.10 10.56
C THR A 196 14.49 -12.56 11.22
N GLY A 197 13.78 -11.68 11.90
CA GLY A 197 12.46 -11.95 12.48
C GLY A 197 11.30 -11.84 11.48
N SER A 198 11.46 -11.10 10.38
CA SER A 198 10.41 -10.88 9.38
C SER A 198 10.35 -12.00 8.34
N ALA A 199 9.27 -12.09 7.56
CA ALA A 199 9.14 -13.07 6.49
C ALA A 199 10.24 -12.91 5.42
N VAL A 200 10.52 -11.69 4.97
CA VAL A 200 11.59 -11.41 4.00
C VAL A 200 12.95 -11.76 4.58
N GLY A 201 13.28 -11.31 5.80
CA GLY A 201 14.55 -11.62 6.41
C GLY A 201 14.77 -13.12 6.64
N ARG A 202 13.72 -13.90 6.91
CA ARG A 202 13.79 -15.37 6.99
C ARG A 202 14.07 -16.00 5.61
N LEU A 203 13.44 -15.47 4.53
CA LEU A 203 13.70 -15.95 3.16
C LEU A 203 15.14 -15.65 2.73
N GLU A 204 15.69 -14.50 3.08
CA GLU A 204 17.04 -14.11 2.70
C GLU A 204 18.15 -14.89 3.40
N GLN A 205 17.86 -15.61 4.48
CA GLN A 205 18.80 -16.58 5.05
C GLN A 205 19.07 -17.75 4.09
N GLU A 206 18.08 -18.11 3.27
CA GLU A 206 18.21 -19.20 2.27
C GLU A 206 18.45 -18.65 0.85
N TYR A 207 17.92 -17.47 0.54
CA TYR A 207 17.99 -16.79 -0.76
C TYR A 207 18.58 -15.38 -0.60
N PRO A 208 19.87 -15.22 -0.28
CA PRO A 208 20.48 -13.90 -0.02
C PRO A 208 20.30 -12.93 -1.18
N GLY A 209 19.89 -11.69 -0.88
CA GLY A 209 19.69 -10.64 -1.89
C GLY A 209 18.48 -10.87 -2.79
N SER A 210 17.56 -11.75 -2.44
CA SER A 210 16.36 -12.01 -3.24
C SER A 210 15.34 -10.89 -3.20
N ALA A 211 15.37 -10.02 -2.19
CA ALA A 211 14.39 -8.98 -1.96
C ALA A 211 14.95 -7.57 -2.09
N PHE A 212 14.12 -6.65 -2.58
CA PHE A 212 14.29 -5.20 -2.51
C PHE A 212 13.10 -4.62 -1.77
N VAL A 213 13.34 -3.98 -0.62
CA VAL A 213 12.30 -3.52 0.29
C VAL A 213 12.12 -2.02 0.20
N VAL A 214 10.90 -1.59 -0.05
CA VAL A 214 10.49 -0.20 -0.13
C VAL A 214 9.57 0.13 1.04
N ALA A 215 9.93 1.13 1.83
CA ALA A 215 9.04 1.72 2.81
C ALA A 215 8.34 2.94 2.21
N ASP A 216 7.05 3.03 2.41
CA ASP A 216 6.26 4.19 2.02
C ASP A 216 6.30 5.33 3.06
N HIS A 217 5.96 6.52 2.61
CA HIS A 217 5.83 7.71 3.47
C HIS A 217 4.48 7.71 4.19
N ARG A 218 4.48 7.33 5.46
CA ARG A 218 3.28 7.27 6.30
C ARG A 218 3.05 8.58 7.05
N GLY A 219 2.66 9.61 6.34
CA GLY A 219 2.45 10.94 6.91
C GLY A 219 1.41 11.02 8.03
N PHE A 220 0.52 10.03 8.12
CA PHE A 220 -0.55 9.98 9.12
C PHE A 220 -0.14 9.35 10.46
N LEU A 221 1.00 8.65 10.52
CA LEU A 221 1.44 7.97 11.75
C LEU A 221 2.21 8.88 12.70
N LYS A 222 2.89 9.91 12.16
CA LYS A 222 3.75 10.80 12.92
C LYS A 222 3.86 12.14 12.20
N ASP A 223 4.15 13.22 12.92
CA ASP A 223 4.50 14.49 12.28
C ASP A 223 5.81 14.34 11.48
N ASN A 224 5.67 14.42 10.17
CA ASN A 224 6.77 14.25 9.22
C ASN A 224 7.22 15.57 8.59
N ALA A 225 6.78 16.72 9.06
CA ALA A 225 7.07 18.02 8.46
C ALA A 225 8.59 18.25 8.27
N ARG A 226 9.42 17.75 9.21
CA ARG A 226 10.88 17.82 9.10
C ARG A 226 11.43 17.02 7.92
N LEU A 227 10.85 15.86 7.61
CA LEU A 227 11.26 15.04 6.48
C LEU A 227 10.66 15.60 5.19
N GLU A 228 9.37 15.89 5.17
CA GLU A 228 8.64 16.42 4.01
C GLU A 228 9.26 17.70 3.46
N SER A 229 9.73 18.61 4.32
CA SER A 229 10.41 19.83 3.89
C SER A 229 11.70 19.60 3.09
N ARG A 230 12.26 18.38 3.12
CA ARG A 230 13.48 17.96 2.44
C ARG A 230 13.22 17.03 1.25
N LEU A 231 12.06 16.39 1.21
CA LEU A 231 11.61 15.60 0.07
C LEU A 231 11.17 16.56 -1.05
N GLY A 232 11.43 16.18 -2.26
CA GLY A 232 11.18 17.04 -3.44
C GLY A 232 9.81 16.76 -4.07
N SER A 233 9.82 16.58 -5.39
CA SER A 233 8.62 16.19 -6.15
C SER A 233 8.14 14.79 -5.77
N TRP A 234 6.85 14.56 -5.98
CA TRP A 234 6.20 13.28 -5.71
C TRP A 234 5.26 12.89 -6.88
N PRO A 235 5.02 11.57 -7.11
CA PRO A 235 5.63 10.44 -6.41
C PRO A 235 7.14 10.32 -6.73
N SER A 236 7.95 9.93 -5.74
CA SER A 236 9.38 9.68 -5.95
C SER A 236 9.86 8.49 -5.12
N LEU A 237 10.78 7.72 -5.69
CA LEU A 237 11.46 6.60 -5.03
C LEU A 237 12.94 6.97 -4.85
N THR A 238 13.42 6.93 -3.60
CA THR A 238 14.82 7.21 -3.29
C THR A 238 15.46 6.01 -2.60
N THR A 239 16.50 5.44 -3.22
CA THR A 239 17.30 4.40 -2.55
C THR A 239 18.02 4.99 -1.34
N LEU A 240 18.09 4.23 -0.24
CA LEU A 240 18.75 4.69 0.98
C LEU A 240 20.25 4.56 0.90
N LYS A 241 20.75 3.48 0.30
CA LYS A 241 22.18 3.23 0.16
C LYS A 241 22.86 4.37 -0.62
N ASN A 242 23.90 4.95 -0.04
CA ASN A 242 24.70 6.04 -0.63
C ASN A 242 23.93 7.33 -0.95
N SER A 243 22.75 7.54 -0.37
CA SER A 243 21.95 8.74 -0.57
C SER A 243 21.97 9.66 0.65
N TRP A 244 21.57 10.93 0.46
CA TRP A 244 21.39 11.88 1.55
C TRP A 244 20.31 11.38 2.55
N LEU A 245 19.28 10.71 2.04
CA LEU A 245 18.17 10.19 2.83
C LEU A 245 18.65 9.07 3.76
N GLY A 246 19.51 8.18 3.28
CA GLY A 246 20.12 7.14 4.10
C GLY A 246 21.12 7.64 5.14
N GLN A 247 21.56 8.90 5.05
CA GLN A 247 22.44 9.53 6.06
C GLN A 247 21.66 10.27 7.16
N LEU A 248 20.33 10.42 7.01
CA LEU A 248 19.51 11.02 8.05
C LEU A 248 19.48 10.13 9.29
N ASP A 249 19.25 10.75 10.44
CA ASP A 249 18.94 10.02 11.67
C ASP A 249 17.60 9.29 11.52
N ALA A 250 17.51 8.07 12.05
CA ALA A 250 16.30 7.26 11.93
C ALA A 250 15.04 7.93 12.50
N SER A 251 15.20 8.87 13.46
CA SER A 251 14.10 9.65 14.03
C SER A 251 13.39 10.59 13.04
N TYR A 252 13.94 10.80 11.85
CA TYR A 252 13.26 11.55 10.78
C TYR A 252 12.15 10.75 10.09
N PHE A 253 12.23 9.43 10.14
CA PHE A 253 11.27 8.57 9.46
C PHE A 253 10.04 8.28 10.34
N PRO A 254 8.87 8.06 9.75
CA PRO A 254 7.63 7.76 10.47
C PRO A 254 7.62 6.30 10.96
N LEU A 255 8.38 6.02 12.00
CA LEU A 255 8.54 4.68 12.56
C LEU A 255 7.71 4.51 13.81
N ASP A 256 7.10 3.34 13.97
CA ASP A 256 6.29 2.96 15.14
C ASP A 256 7.18 2.57 16.34
N ARG A 257 8.48 2.56 16.15
CA ARG A 257 9.46 2.15 17.16
C ARG A 257 10.62 3.11 17.21
N ASP A 258 11.25 3.20 18.37
CA ASP A 258 12.47 3.95 18.54
C ASP A 258 13.69 3.10 18.14
N PHE A 259 14.66 3.76 17.53
CA PHE A 259 15.95 3.17 17.23
C PHE A 259 17.03 3.74 18.18
N PRO A 260 18.12 3.00 18.40
CA PRO A 260 19.24 3.52 19.17
C PRO A 260 19.71 4.87 18.62
N PRO A 261 20.09 5.82 19.49
CA PRO A 261 20.62 7.11 19.06
C PRO A 261 21.77 6.96 18.06
N GLY A 262 21.73 7.74 16.99
CA GLY A 262 22.74 7.71 15.92
C GLY A 262 22.48 6.68 14.82
N THR A 263 21.41 5.87 14.93
CA THR A 263 20.98 5.01 13.82
C THR A 263 20.67 5.85 12.59
N LYS A 264 21.19 5.45 11.44
CA LYS A 264 21.05 6.15 10.17
C LYS A 264 20.09 5.46 9.23
N GLY A 265 19.42 6.27 8.40
CA GLY A 265 18.47 5.81 7.40
C GLY A 265 17.20 5.20 8.01
N PHE A 266 16.56 4.35 7.25
CA PHE A 266 15.42 3.56 7.66
C PHE A 266 15.86 2.08 7.74
N PRO A 267 16.17 1.57 8.96
CA PRO A 267 16.76 0.26 9.10
C PRO A 267 15.91 -0.86 8.54
N GLY A 268 16.54 -1.75 7.77
CA GLY A 268 15.88 -2.93 7.20
C GLY A 268 15.13 -2.69 5.91
N VAL A 269 15.32 -1.52 5.24
CA VAL A 269 14.76 -1.24 3.91
C VAL A 269 15.80 -0.68 2.95
N ASP A 270 15.56 -0.82 1.65
CA ASP A 270 16.47 -0.39 0.58
C ASP A 270 16.11 0.98 0.02
N ALA A 271 14.82 1.29 -0.04
CA ALA A 271 14.33 2.53 -0.62
C ALA A 271 13.13 3.09 0.14
N TYR A 272 12.87 4.36 -0.11
CA TYR A 272 11.78 5.12 0.47
C TYR A 272 10.91 5.71 -0.63
N LEU A 273 9.64 5.37 -0.63
CA LEU A 273 8.63 5.89 -1.54
C LEU A 273 7.96 7.11 -0.89
N TYR A 274 7.98 8.23 -1.58
CA TYR A 274 7.28 9.45 -1.18
C TYR A 274 6.17 9.74 -2.18
N GLU A 275 4.93 9.53 -1.77
CA GLU A 275 3.74 9.72 -2.59
C GLU A 275 3.11 11.11 -2.42
N GLY A 276 3.65 11.92 -1.52
CA GLY A 276 3.21 13.28 -1.24
C GLY A 276 3.20 13.62 0.25
N PRO A 277 2.93 14.89 0.59
CA PRO A 277 2.80 15.35 1.97
C PRO A 277 1.65 14.63 2.70
N ALA A 278 1.75 14.55 4.02
CA ALA A 278 0.74 13.91 4.89
C ALA A 278 -0.70 14.32 4.58
N GLY A 279 -0.93 15.61 4.29
CA GLY A 279 -2.26 16.12 3.96
C GLY A 279 -2.82 15.67 2.60
N THR A 280 -2.00 15.04 1.75
CA THR A 280 -2.41 14.50 0.44
C THR A 280 -2.53 12.99 0.45
N LEU A 281 -1.99 12.31 1.46
CA LEU A 281 -2.06 10.87 1.64
C LEU A 281 -3.39 10.50 2.29
N LEU A 282 -4.41 10.42 1.47
CA LEU A 282 -5.74 10.03 1.95
C LEU A 282 -5.81 8.52 2.02
N ARG A 283 -6.04 8.01 3.21
CA ARG A 283 -6.52 6.65 3.37
C ARG A 283 -7.89 6.52 2.70
N GLU A 284 -8.07 5.49 1.88
CA GLU A 284 -9.38 5.24 1.31
C GLU A 284 -10.42 4.95 2.41
N PRO A 285 -11.61 5.57 2.33
CA PRO A 285 -12.69 5.31 3.28
C PRO A 285 -13.18 3.87 3.15
N ILE A 286 -13.72 3.34 4.24
CA ILE A 286 -14.42 2.05 4.19
C ILE A 286 -15.61 2.18 3.26
N SER A 287 -15.74 1.24 2.32
CA SER A 287 -16.83 1.31 1.35
C SER A 287 -18.20 1.23 2.02
N ALA A 288 -19.18 2.01 1.53
CA ALA A 288 -20.56 1.94 2.00
C ALA A 288 -21.11 0.51 1.95
N ARG A 289 -20.70 -0.28 0.96
CA ARG A 289 -21.06 -1.70 0.86
C ARG A 289 -20.57 -2.51 2.07
N THR A 290 -19.35 -2.28 2.56
CA THR A 290 -18.81 -2.96 3.74
C THR A 290 -19.54 -2.51 5.01
N VAL A 291 -19.81 -1.20 5.14
CA VAL A 291 -20.53 -0.62 6.29
C VAL A 291 -21.96 -1.16 6.39
N LEU A 292 -22.61 -1.41 5.25
CA LEU A 292 -23.98 -1.90 5.19
C LEU A 292 -24.11 -3.43 5.12
N ASP A 293 -22.99 -4.15 5.08
CA ASP A 293 -22.96 -5.61 5.03
C ASP A 293 -23.16 -6.20 6.44
N THR A 294 -24.43 -6.34 6.82
CA THR A 294 -24.81 -6.81 8.17
C THR A 294 -24.33 -8.23 8.46
N ASP A 295 -24.26 -9.09 7.44
CA ASP A 295 -23.79 -10.48 7.59
C ASP A 295 -22.31 -10.50 7.89
N PHE A 296 -21.51 -9.72 7.16
CA PHE A 296 -20.08 -9.56 7.42
C PHE A 296 -19.82 -8.98 8.81
N LEU A 297 -20.51 -7.91 9.18
CA LEU A 297 -20.33 -7.30 10.51
C LEU A 297 -20.74 -8.24 11.65
N THR A 298 -21.77 -9.05 11.45
CA THR A 298 -22.21 -10.08 12.42
C THR A 298 -21.14 -11.16 12.56
N GLU A 299 -20.58 -11.62 11.45
CA GLU A 299 -19.48 -12.60 11.46
C GLU A 299 -18.23 -12.03 12.17
N MET A 300 -17.88 -10.76 11.94
CA MET A 300 -16.77 -10.13 12.66
C MET A 300 -16.99 -10.10 14.18
N ARG A 301 -18.20 -9.78 14.63
CA ARG A 301 -18.54 -9.84 16.08
C ARG A 301 -18.44 -11.25 16.62
N ARG A 302 -18.90 -12.26 15.87
CA ARG A 302 -18.75 -13.67 16.24
C ARG A 302 -17.27 -14.05 16.42
N ARG A 303 -16.39 -13.62 15.48
CA ARG A 303 -14.94 -13.85 15.57
C ARG A 303 -14.33 -13.18 16.79
N ALA A 304 -14.63 -11.91 17.01
CA ALA A 304 -14.15 -11.19 18.19
C ALA A 304 -14.60 -11.88 19.50
N THR A 305 -15.84 -12.36 19.55
CA THR A 305 -16.35 -13.13 20.69
C THR A 305 -15.61 -14.46 20.86
N ALA A 306 -15.40 -15.21 19.76
CA ALA A 306 -14.69 -16.48 19.79
C ALA A 306 -13.22 -16.33 20.23
N LEU A 307 -12.61 -15.18 19.95
CA LEU A 307 -11.24 -14.85 20.38
C LEU A 307 -11.19 -14.22 21.78
N GLU A 308 -12.32 -14.06 22.46
CA GLU A 308 -12.42 -13.37 23.76
C GLU A 308 -11.79 -11.96 23.71
N ALA A 309 -11.88 -11.30 22.55
CA ALA A 309 -11.25 -10.03 22.31
C ALA A 309 -11.84 -8.92 23.20
N PRO A 310 -11.02 -8.05 23.80
CA PRO A 310 -11.51 -6.95 24.61
C PRO A 310 -12.49 -6.07 23.84
N PRO A 311 -13.61 -5.63 24.43
CA PRO A 311 -14.54 -4.73 23.77
C PRO A 311 -13.84 -3.46 23.23
N GLY A 312 -14.10 -3.10 21.99
CA GLY A 312 -13.51 -1.93 21.33
C GLY A 312 -12.08 -2.11 20.83
N SER A 313 -11.51 -3.31 20.91
CA SER A 313 -10.25 -3.64 20.27
C SER A 313 -10.43 -3.81 18.74
N LEU A 314 -9.33 -3.93 18.02
CA LEU A 314 -9.31 -4.01 16.54
C LEU A 314 -9.97 -5.29 15.99
N GLU A 315 -10.29 -6.28 16.79
CA GLU A 315 -11.03 -7.48 16.40
C GLU A 315 -12.52 -7.19 16.21
N TRP A 316 -13.03 -6.11 16.83
CA TRP A 316 -14.43 -5.71 16.74
C TRP A 316 -14.67 -4.79 15.54
N PRO A 317 -15.75 -4.99 14.76
CA PRO A 317 -16.06 -4.11 13.63
C PRO A 317 -16.33 -2.67 14.06
N GLU A 318 -16.83 -2.45 15.27
CA GLU A 318 -17.09 -1.14 15.85
C GLU A 318 -15.85 -0.26 15.92
N PHE A 319 -14.66 -0.83 16.12
CA PHE A 319 -13.39 -0.12 16.08
C PHE A 319 -13.18 0.60 14.75
N PHE A 320 -13.38 -0.12 13.63
CA PHE A 320 -13.21 0.45 12.29
C PHE A 320 -14.31 1.44 11.95
N LEU A 321 -15.56 1.11 12.27
CA LEU A 321 -16.71 1.97 12.00
C LEU A 321 -16.65 3.28 12.81
N GLN A 322 -16.15 3.24 14.06
CA GLN A 322 -15.96 4.44 14.88
C GLN A 322 -14.85 5.31 14.30
N ARG A 323 -13.72 4.70 13.96
CA ARG A 323 -12.60 5.43 13.33
C ARG A 323 -13.02 6.10 12.02
N GLU A 324 -13.89 5.49 11.24
CA GLU A 324 -14.41 6.06 10.00
C GLU A 324 -15.33 7.26 10.28
N ARG A 325 -16.19 7.17 11.31
CA ARG A 325 -17.01 8.33 11.76
C ARG A 325 -16.14 9.48 12.24
N ASP A 326 -15.11 9.18 13.04
CA ASP A 326 -14.22 10.19 13.61
C ASP A 326 -13.37 10.89 12.55
N SER A 327 -13.10 10.22 11.43
CA SER A 327 -12.40 10.82 10.29
C SER A 327 -13.27 11.82 9.48
N GLY A 328 -14.58 11.87 9.74
CA GLY A 328 -15.54 12.72 9.01
C GLY A 328 -15.89 12.24 7.60
N VAL A 329 -15.31 11.14 7.14
CA VAL A 329 -15.49 10.63 5.76
C VAL A 329 -16.88 10.03 5.56
N LEU A 330 -17.48 9.43 6.59
CA LEU A 330 -18.86 8.89 6.52
C LEU A 330 -19.96 9.96 6.64
N LEU A 331 -19.61 11.18 6.98
CA LEU A 331 -20.52 12.31 7.14
C LEU A 331 -20.38 13.30 5.98
N GLY A 332 -20.12 12.80 4.77
CA GLY A 332 -20.25 13.62 3.58
C GLY A 332 -21.68 14.14 3.50
N ASP A 333 -21.86 15.38 3.97
CA ASP A 333 -23.07 16.20 3.81
C ASP A 333 -23.24 16.59 2.33
#